data_8053c46edff967c8206fb65223ccf248
#
_entry.id   8053c46edff967c8206fb65223ccf248
#
_cell.length_a   1.000
_cell.length_b   1.000
_cell.length_c   1.000
_cell.angle_alpha   90.00
_cell.angle_beta   90.00
_cell.angle_gamma   90.00
#
_symmetry.space_group_name_H-M   'P 1'
#
loop_
_entity.id
_entity.type
_entity.pdbx_description
1 polymer ?
#
loop_
_entity_poly.entity_id
_entity_poly.type
_entity_poly.pdbx_seq_one_letter_code
_entity_poly.pdbx_strand_id
1 'polypeptide(L)'
;MKQLALALEARPALTLENFVAGRNAAALAAIRTLASAPAGVIYLWGQPGSGRTHLLRAAIDAAQSQGTDSMLLAGPDPDWDLAARMRLVAIDDVDRLGDADQIRLFNLCNALRADGGGLLAASAVSPAMLALREDLRTRLAAGLTFQLHPLTDTEKSRALREYARHRGMRMADDVVPYLLAHLQRDMAT
;
A
#
# COMPACT_ATOMS: atom_id res chain seq x y z
N MET A 1 2.47 -39.38 -22.32
CA MET A 1 1.78 -38.08 -22.13
C MET A 1 2.78 -37.08 -21.58
N LYS A 2 3.19 -36.07 -22.36
CA LYS A 2 4.08 -35.02 -21.86
C LYS A 2 3.22 -34.04 -21.05
N GLN A 3 3.44 -33.98 -19.75
CA GLN A 3 2.85 -32.94 -18.85
C GLN A 3 3.51 -31.62 -19.22
N LEU A 4 2.76 -30.72 -19.85
CA LEU A 4 3.18 -29.32 -20.01
C LEU A 4 3.24 -28.71 -18.61
N ALA A 5 4.46 -28.43 -18.13
CA ALA A 5 4.63 -27.59 -16.97
C ALA A 5 4.04 -26.22 -17.32
N LEU A 6 2.88 -25.87 -16.75
CA LEU A 6 2.40 -24.50 -16.75
C LEU A 6 3.47 -23.69 -16.02
N ALA A 7 4.18 -22.86 -16.76
CA ALA A 7 4.98 -21.80 -16.15
C ALA A 7 3.99 -20.88 -15.45
N LEU A 8 3.80 -21.07 -14.14
CA LEU A 8 3.11 -20.12 -13.29
C LEU A 8 3.97 -18.84 -13.31
N GLU A 9 3.60 -17.94 -14.21
CA GLU A 9 4.21 -16.61 -14.23
C GLU A 9 4.11 -16.00 -12.84
N ALA A 10 5.23 -15.44 -12.38
CA ALA A 10 5.30 -14.72 -11.12
C ALA A 10 4.10 -13.74 -11.00
N ARG A 11 3.54 -13.63 -9.81
CA ARG A 11 2.47 -12.65 -9.55
C ARG A 11 2.91 -11.31 -10.11
N PRO A 12 2.04 -10.59 -10.86
CA PRO A 12 2.42 -9.29 -11.41
C PRO A 12 2.88 -8.38 -10.28
N ALA A 13 3.97 -7.65 -10.53
CA ALA A 13 4.45 -6.66 -9.58
C ALA A 13 3.31 -5.67 -9.23
N LEU A 14 3.23 -5.30 -7.97
CA LEU A 14 2.30 -4.28 -7.50
C LEU A 14 2.89 -2.92 -7.87
N THR A 15 2.29 -2.23 -8.85
CA THR A 15 2.78 -0.92 -9.30
C THR A 15 1.71 0.16 -9.14
N LEU A 16 2.12 1.44 -9.15
CA LEU A 16 1.19 2.56 -9.11
C LEU A 16 0.35 2.66 -10.41
N GLU A 17 0.84 2.09 -11.52
CA GLU A 17 0.17 2.07 -12.82
C GLU A 17 -0.93 1.03 -12.86
N ASN A 18 -0.72 -0.15 -12.24
CA ASN A 18 -1.73 -1.20 -12.23
C ASN A 18 -2.69 -1.13 -11.03
N PHE A 19 -2.54 -0.13 -10.17
CA PHE A 19 -3.49 0.15 -9.10
C PHE A 19 -4.80 0.71 -9.68
N VAL A 20 -5.89 -0.02 -9.49
CA VAL A 20 -7.21 0.45 -9.92
C VAL A 20 -7.71 1.48 -8.92
N ALA A 21 -7.61 2.75 -9.29
CA ALA A 21 -7.87 3.86 -8.37
C ALA A 21 -9.32 3.91 -7.85
N GLY A 22 -10.31 3.66 -8.70
CA GLY A 22 -11.71 3.82 -8.31
C GLY A 22 -11.95 5.18 -7.64
N ARG A 23 -12.46 5.17 -6.41
CA ARG A 23 -12.66 6.38 -5.59
C ARG A 23 -11.38 6.90 -4.91
N ASN A 24 -10.24 6.21 -5.08
CA ASN A 24 -8.98 6.50 -4.41
C ASN A 24 -8.01 7.36 -5.26
N ALA A 25 -8.50 8.03 -6.30
CA ALA A 25 -7.65 8.78 -7.24
C ALA A 25 -6.80 9.87 -6.56
N ALA A 26 -7.36 10.57 -5.57
CA ALA A 26 -6.63 11.60 -4.81
C ALA A 26 -5.48 11.00 -3.98
N ALA A 27 -5.72 9.86 -3.32
CA ALA A 27 -4.68 9.14 -2.58
C ALA A 27 -3.57 8.68 -3.52
N LEU A 28 -3.92 8.07 -4.67
CA LEU A 28 -2.95 7.63 -5.67
C LEU A 28 -2.09 8.79 -6.20
N ALA A 29 -2.70 9.95 -6.48
CA ALA A 29 -1.98 11.13 -6.94
C ALA A 29 -0.99 11.65 -5.88
N ALA A 30 -1.41 11.73 -4.61
CA ALA A 30 -0.55 12.15 -3.51
C ALA A 30 0.63 11.18 -3.31
N ILE A 31 0.38 9.86 -3.42
CA ILE A 31 1.41 8.83 -3.28
C ILE A 31 2.43 8.92 -4.44
N ARG A 32 1.98 9.15 -5.67
CA ARG A 32 2.88 9.38 -6.81
C ARG A 32 3.81 10.57 -6.58
N THR A 33 3.27 11.67 -6.05
CA THR A 33 4.08 12.83 -5.67
C THR A 33 5.08 12.48 -4.58
N LEU A 34 4.66 11.78 -3.52
CA LEU A 34 5.54 11.35 -2.44
C LEU A 34 6.66 10.41 -2.92
N ALA A 35 6.36 9.48 -3.84
CA ALA A 35 7.35 8.56 -4.39
C ALA A 35 8.40 9.28 -5.26
N SER A 36 8.01 10.33 -6.00
CA SER A 36 8.92 11.11 -6.86
C SER A 36 9.69 12.19 -6.11
N ALA A 37 9.10 12.77 -5.08
CA ALA A 37 9.68 13.83 -4.25
C ALA A 37 9.30 13.60 -2.79
N PRO A 38 10.02 12.73 -2.07
CA PRO A 38 9.69 12.40 -0.69
C PRO A 38 9.71 13.62 0.22
N ALA A 39 8.54 13.98 0.77
CA ALA A 39 8.41 15.04 1.76
C ALA A 39 7.12 14.89 2.57
N GLY A 40 7.24 14.91 3.90
CA GLY A 40 6.09 14.89 4.80
C GLY A 40 5.51 13.49 5.06
N VAL A 41 4.28 13.45 5.53
CA VAL A 41 3.59 12.22 5.95
C VAL A 41 2.33 12.03 5.14
N ILE A 42 2.11 10.83 4.62
CA ILE A 42 0.82 10.38 4.11
C ILE A 42 0.34 9.22 4.98
N TYR A 43 -0.88 9.35 5.49
CA TYR A 43 -1.54 8.31 6.26
C TYR A 43 -2.72 7.74 5.48
N LEU A 44 -2.67 6.42 5.23
CA LEU A 44 -3.73 5.69 4.55
C LEU A 44 -4.51 4.85 5.55
N TRP A 45 -5.82 4.85 5.45
CA TRP A 45 -6.62 3.96 6.27
C TRP A 45 -7.79 3.37 5.48
N GLY A 46 -8.20 2.16 5.84
CA GLY A 46 -9.31 1.50 5.17
C GLY A 46 -9.42 0.04 5.55
N GLN A 47 -10.53 -0.56 5.18
CA GLN A 47 -10.82 -1.96 5.45
C GLN A 47 -9.83 -2.90 4.74
N PRO A 48 -9.68 -4.16 5.19
CA PRO A 48 -8.97 -5.19 4.46
C PRO A 48 -9.45 -5.24 2.99
N GLY A 49 -8.52 -5.43 2.04
CA GLY A 49 -8.83 -5.43 0.61
C GLY A 49 -9.01 -4.04 -0.03
N SER A 50 -8.82 -2.93 0.71
CA SER A 50 -8.87 -1.57 0.14
C SER A 50 -7.65 -1.19 -0.70
N GLY A 51 -6.58 -2.01 -0.69
CA GLY A 51 -5.37 -1.78 -1.48
C GLY A 51 -4.23 -1.07 -0.73
N ARG A 52 -4.28 -0.97 0.61
CA ARG A 52 -3.22 -0.35 1.42
C ARG A 52 -1.84 -0.91 1.10
N THR A 53 -1.65 -2.22 1.32
CA THR A 53 -0.37 -2.91 1.08
C THR A 53 0.10 -2.79 -0.37
N HIS A 54 -0.83 -2.80 -1.34
CA HIS A 54 -0.49 -2.56 -2.74
C HIS A 54 0.16 -1.18 -2.91
N LEU A 55 -0.49 -0.13 -2.43
CA LEU A 55 0.00 1.24 -2.57
C LEU A 55 1.34 1.47 -1.84
N LEU A 56 1.52 0.87 -0.65
CA LEU A 56 2.79 0.94 0.07
C LEU A 56 3.94 0.34 -0.74
N ARG A 57 3.78 -0.89 -1.23
CA ARG A 57 4.80 -1.57 -2.05
C ARG A 57 5.06 -0.83 -3.35
N ALA A 58 4.00 -0.49 -4.07
CA ALA A 58 4.10 0.23 -5.33
C ALA A 58 4.80 1.59 -5.20
N ALA A 59 4.59 2.31 -4.08
CA ALA A 59 5.26 3.58 -3.81
C ALA A 59 6.76 3.39 -3.59
N ILE A 60 7.16 2.36 -2.83
CA ILE A 60 8.57 2.06 -2.60
C ILE A 60 9.25 1.63 -3.90
N ASP A 61 8.65 0.72 -4.66
CA ASP A 61 9.20 0.26 -5.95
C ASP A 61 9.35 1.43 -6.94
N ALA A 62 8.36 2.33 -6.98
CA ALA A 62 8.41 3.53 -7.83
C ALA A 62 9.52 4.50 -7.40
N ALA A 63 9.72 4.71 -6.09
CA ALA A 63 10.79 5.56 -5.57
C ALA A 63 12.17 4.97 -5.86
N GLN A 64 12.36 3.66 -5.64
CA GLN A 64 13.61 2.95 -5.93
C GLN A 64 13.96 3.00 -7.42
N SER A 65 12.97 2.84 -8.30
CA SER A 65 13.19 2.93 -9.75
C SER A 65 13.68 4.31 -10.22
N GLN A 66 13.44 5.35 -9.40
CA GLN A 66 13.91 6.72 -9.61
C GLN A 66 15.22 7.03 -8.85
N GLY A 67 15.86 6.02 -8.23
CA GLY A 67 17.10 6.17 -7.48
C GLY A 67 16.92 6.76 -6.08
N THR A 68 15.71 6.76 -5.52
CA THR A 68 15.44 7.21 -4.15
C THR A 68 15.66 6.07 -3.17
N ASP A 69 16.51 6.30 -2.17
CA ASP A 69 16.71 5.37 -1.06
C ASP A 69 15.39 5.23 -0.29
N SER A 70 14.77 4.07 -0.40
CA SER A 70 13.44 3.83 0.17
C SER A 70 13.24 2.39 0.61
N MET A 71 12.43 2.18 1.62
CA MET A 71 12.11 0.84 2.11
C MET A 71 10.71 0.72 2.69
N LEU A 72 10.19 -0.51 2.66
CA LEU A 72 9.01 -0.91 3.39
C LEU A 72 9.43 -1.58 4.69
N LEU A 73 9.06 -0.99 5.82
CA LEU A 73 9.14 -1.65 7.12
C LEU A 73 8.08 -2.73 7.22
N ALA A 74 8.50 -3.98 7.34
CA ALA A 74 7.61 -5.14 7.36
C ALA A 74 8.20 -6.25 8.24
N GLY A 75 7.31 -7.13 8.72
CA GLY A 75 7.71 -8.27 9.54
C GLY A 75 7.77 -7.97 11.04
N PRO A 76 8.10 -9.00 11.84
CA PRO A 76 8.08 -8.90 13.31
C PRO A 76 9.27 -8.16 13.91
N ASP A 77 10.36 -8.01 13.17
CA ASP A 77 11.58 -7.32 13.61
C ASP A 77 12.10 -6.43 12.46
N PRO A 78 11.48 -5.25 12.25
CA PRO A 78 11.87 -4.36 11.17
C PRO A 78 13.19 -3.66 11.47
N ASP A 79 14.01 -3.44 10.45
CA ASP A 79 15.28 -2.72 10.54
C ASP A 79 15.06 -1.21 10.65
N TRP A 80 14.88 -0.73 11.87
CA TRP A 80 14.65 0.68 12.19
C TRP A 80 15.88 1.55 11.94
N ASP A 81 17.10 1.00 12.10
CA ASP A 81 18.35 1.73 11.90
C ASP A 81 18.58 1.98 10.40
N LEU A 82 18.27 1.00 9.58
CA LEU A 82 18.29 1.17 8.13
C LEU A 82 17.20 2.17 7.68
N ALA A 83 16.00 2.06 8.24
CA ALA A 83 14.89 2.97 7.92
C ALA A 83 15.23 4.44 8.20
N ALA A 84 15.97 4.72 9.27
CA ALA A 84 16.39 6.07 9.62
C ALA A 84 17.36 6.71 8.59
N ARG A 85 17.92 5.92 7.68
CA ARG A 85 18.81 6.39 6.59
C ARG A 85 18.10 6.56 5.26
N MET A 86 16.84 6.17 5.18
CA MET A 86 16.05 6.24 3.94
C MET A 86 15.46 7.62 3.72
N ARG A 87 15.21 7.96 2.46
CA ARG A 87 14.49 9.18 2.07
C ARG A 87 12.99 8.98 2.07
N LEU A 88 12.53 7.76 1.82
CA LEU A 88 11.12 7.39 1.88
C LEU A 88 10.97 6.07 2.64
N VAL A 89 10.13 6.08 3.65
CA VAL A 89 9.78 4.86 4.40
C VAL A 89 8.28 4.62 4.30
N ALA A 90 7.91 3.37 4.02
CA ALA A 90 6.53 2.90 4.11
C ALA A 90 6.39 1.93 5.30
N ILE A 91 5.24 1.95 5.98
CA ILE A 91 4.92 1.03 7.07
C ILE A 91 3.44 0.67 7.04
N ASP A 92 3.13 -0.63 7.09
CA ASP A 92 1.75 -1.14 7.15
C ASP A 92 1.32 -1.44 8.58
N ASP A 93 0.02 -1.54 8.79
CA ASP A 93 -0.63 -1.97 10.04
C ASP A 93 -0.08 -1.26 11.30
N VAL A 94 0.12 0.07 11.24
CA VAL A 94 0.66 0.86 12.38
C VAL A 94 -0.19 0.76 13.64
N ASP A 95 -1.47 0.41 13.51
CA ASP A 95 -2.39 0.15 14.63
C ASP A 95 -2.00 -1.09 15.46
N ARG A 96 -1.10 -1.93 14.97
CA ARG A 96 -0.63 -3.15 15.64
C ARG A 96 0.74 -3.01 16.29
N LEU A 97 1.34 -1.83 16.23
CA LEU A 97 2.67 -1.59 16.81
C LEU A 97 2.67 -1.69 18.33
N GLY A 98 3.60 -2.46 18.87
CA GLY A 98 3.89 -2.48 20.30
C GLY A 98 4.56 -1.17 20.79
N ASP A 99 4.58 -0.94 22.09
CA ASP A 99 5.05 0.31 22.68
C ASP A 99 6.48 0.70 22.25
N ALA A 100 7.39 -0.26 22.16
CA ALA A 100 8.76 -0.02 21.72
C ALA A 100 8.80 0.49 20.26
N ASP A 101 8.02 -0.11 19.38
CA ASP A 101 7.99 0.25 17.96
C ASP A 101 7.26 1.57 17.74
N GLN A 102 6.28 1.92 18.57
CA GLN A 102 5.67 3.25 18.56
C GLN A 102 6.69 4.35 18.84
N ILE A 103 7.62 4.13 19.80
CA ILE A 103 8.70 5.07 20.10
C ILE A 103 9.66 5.15 18.91
N ARG A 104 10.02 4.01 18.32
CA ARG A 104 10.92 3.97 17.14
C ARG A 104 10.29 4.69 15.95
N LEU A 105 9.01 4.46 15.67
CA LEU A 105 8.30 5.14 14.59
C LEU A 105 8.19 6.66 14.85
N PHE A 106 7.95 7.08 16.10
CA PHE A 106 7.96 8.49 16.45
C PHE A 106 9.32 9.16 16.17
N ASN A 107 10.41 8.50 16.56
CA ASN A 107 11.77 8.96 16.29
C ASN A 107 12.06 9.03 14.79
N LEU A 108 11.65 8.01 14.04
CA LEU A 108 11.76 7.98 12.57
C LEU A 108 10.99 9.13 11.91
N CYS A 109 9.77 9.42 12.36
CA CYS A 109 9.01 10.58 11.88
C CYS A 109 9.76 11.90 12.06
N ASN A 110 10.43 12.06 13.22
CA ASN A 110 11.22 13.24 13.50
C ASN A 110 12.47 13.34 12.62
N ALA A 111 13.20 12.22 12.43
CA ALA A 111 14.37 12.15 11.57
C ALA A 111 14.01 12.46 10.11
N LEU A 112 13.02 11.77 9.55
CA LEU A 112 12.55 12.02 8.18
C LEU A 112 12.13 13.49 7.97
N ARG A 113 11.44 14.08 8.95
CA ARG A 113 11.05 15.49 8.89
C ARG A 113 12.26 16.43 8.88
N ALA A 114 13.27 16.16 9.71
CA ALA A 114 14.49 16.97 9.79
C ALA A 114 15.28 16.94 8.48
N ASP A 115 15.33 15.77 7.84
CA ASP A 115 16.08 15.53 6.60
C ASP A 115 15.24 15.79 5.34
N GLY A 116 14.01 16.26 5.49
CA GLY A 116 13.10 16.49 4.36
C GLY A 116 12.67 15.21 3.65
N GLY A 117 12.59 14.09 4.37
CA GLY A 117 12.14 12.81 3.89
C GLY A 117 10.62 12.61 3.97
N GLY A 118 10.15 11.47 3.48
CA GLY A 118 8.74 11.09 3.42
C GLY A 118 8.40 9.84 4.22
N LEU A 119 7.22 9.80 4.81
CA LEU A 119 6.63 8.63 5.45
C LEU A 119 5.27 8.30 4.81
N LEU A 120 5.09 7.05 4.44
CA LEU A 120 3.79 6.50 4.00
C LEU A 120 3.34 5.44 5.00
N ALA A 121 2.41 5.79 5.88
CA ALA A 121 1.89 4.89 6.90
C ALA A 121 0.49 4.39 6.56
N ALA A 122 0.17 3.14 6.91
CA ALA A 122 -1.15 2.58 6.69
C ALA A 122 -1.69 1.83 7.90
N SER A 123 -3.02 1.83 8.04
CA SER A 123 -3.76 1.19 9.13
C SER A 123 -5.17 0.76 8.70
N ALA A 124 -5.79 -0.10 9.48
CA ALA A 124 -7.20 -0.44 9.31
C ALA A 124 -8.15 0.69 9.76
N VAL A 125 -7.71 1.58 10.65
CA VAL A 125 -8.54 2.59 11.31
C VAL A 125 -8.08 4.01 11.02
N SER A 126 -9.01 4.97 11.16
CA SER A 126 -8.69 6.39 11.00
C SER A 126 -7.73 6.90 12.10
N PRO A 127 -7.01 8.02 11.88
CA PRO A 127 -6.10 8.57 12.90
C PRO A 127 -6.80 8.83 14.23
N ALA A 128 -8.07 9.24 14.23
CA ALA A 128 -8.84 9.50 15.44
C ALA A 128 -9.11 8.23 16.28
N MET A 129 -9.10 7.06 15.64
CA MET A 129 -9.37 5.77 16.28
C MET A 129 -8.09 4.98 16.60
N LEU A 130 -6.91 5.53 16.29
CA LEU A 130 -5.64 4.88 16.61
C LEU A 130 -5.41 4.82 18.13
N ALA A 131 -5.28 3.60 18.65
CA ALA A 131 -4.88 3.34 20.03
C ALA A 131 -3.35 3.40 20.20
N LEU A 132 -2.73 4.48 19.73
CA LEU A 132 -1.30 4.74 19.81
C LEU A 132 -1.02 5.88 20.81
N ARG A 133 0.25 6.04 21.19
CA ARG A 133 0.74 7.19 21.94
C ARG A 133 0.30 8.48 21.26
N GLU A 134 -0.09 9.47 22.05
CA GLU A 134 -0.66 10.71 21.53
C GLU A 134 0.31 11.51 20.65
N ASP A 135 1.60 11.49 21.02
CA ASP A 135 2.66 12.15 20.27
C ASP A 135 2.80 11.57 18.86
N LEU A 136 2.80 10.23 18.72
CA LEU A 136 2.86 9.54 17.43
C LEU A 136 1.57 9.75 16.62
N ARG A 137 0.40 9.60 17.26
CA ARG A 137 -0.90 9.83 16.62
C ARG A 137 -0.99 11.22 15.99
N THR A 138 -0.55 12.23 16.73
CA THR A 138 -0.53 13.63 16.26
C THR A 138 0.41 13.80 15.06
N ARG A 139 1.57 13.13 15.08
CA ARG A 139 2.52 13.15 13.93
C ARG A 139 1.92 12.53 12.67
N LEU A 140 1.28 11.38 12.80
CA LEU A 140 0.63 10.70 11.67
C LEU A 140 -0.55 11.52 11.13
N ALA A 141 -1.33 12.16 12.02
CA ALA A 141 -2.47 12.98 11.64
C ALA A 141 -2.09 14.35 11.05
N ALA A 142 -0.88 14.85 11.29
CA ALA A 142 -0.42 16.15 10.78
C ALA A 142 -0.17 16.16 9.26
N GLY A 143 -0.07 14.98 8.63
CA GLY A 143 0.14 14.82 7.20
C GLY A 143 -1.17 14.74 6.41
N LEU A 144 -1.04 14.36 5.13
CA LEU A 144 -2.20 14.07 4.30
C LEU A 144 -2.82 12.74 4.73
N THR A 145 -4.12 12.76 5.01
CA THR A 145 -4.85 11.55 5.43
C THR A 145 -5.89 11.17 4.38
N PHE A 146 -5.85 9.91 3.94
CA PHE A 146 -6.80 9.38 2.97
C PHE A 146 -7.47 8.13 3.48
N GLN A 147 -8.80 8.10 3.35
CA GLN A 147 -9.56 6.86 3.45
C GLN A 147 -9.49 6.11 2.13
N LEU A 148 -9.03 4.87 2.17
CA LEU A 148 -9.08 3.98 1.01
C LEU A 148 -10.37 3.19 1.01
N HIS A 149 -11.05 3.25 -0.12
CA HIS A 149 -12.28 2.52 -0.36
C HIS A 149 -12.00 1.25 -1.18
N PRO A 150 -12.54 0.10 -0.79
CA PRO A 150 -12.46 -1.09 -1.64
C PRO A 150 -13.18 -0.84 -2.96
N LEU A 151 -12.74 -1.54 -4.01
CA LEU A 151 -13.41 -1.49 -5.30
C LEU A 151 -14.82 -2.07 -5.19
N THR A 152 -15.77 -1.44 -5.86
CA THR A 152 -17.10 -1.99 -6.10
C THR A 152 -17.01 -3.21 -7.02
N ASP A 153 -18.01 -4.07 -7.03
CA ASP A 153 -18.02 -5.25 -7.90
C ASP A 153 -17.98 -4.88 -9.39
N THR A 154 -18.56 -3.75 -9.74
CA THR A 154 -18.48 -3.20 -11.11
C THR A 154 -17.05 -2.79 -11.46
N GLU A 155 -16.34 -2.12 -10.54
CA GLU A 155 -14.94 -1.74 -10.73
C GLU A 155 -14.01 -2.96 -10.77
N LYS A 156 -14.22 -3.95 -9.90
CA LYS A 156 -13.51 -5.23 -9.93
C LYS A 156 -13.73 -5.96 -11.26
N SER A 157 -14.98 -6.03 -11.74
CA SER A 157 -15.32 -6.63 -13.03
C SER A 157 -14.55 -5.98 -14.17
N ARG A 158 -14.52 -4.65 -14.19
CA ARG A 158 -13.80 -3.88 -15.21
C ARG A 158 -12.30 -4.16 -15.14
N ALA A 159 -11.72 -4.12 -13.93
CA ALA A 159 -10.31 -4.38 -13.71
C ALA A 159 -9.90 -5.79 -14.17
N LEU A 160 -10.70 -6.82 -13.86
CA LEU A 160 -10.44 -8.19 -14.26
C LEU A 160 -10.47 -8.35 -15.80
N ARG A 161 -11.46 -7.75 -16.46
CA ARG A 161 -11.54 -7.79 -17.93
C ARG A 161 -10.37 -7.06 -18.58
N GLU A 162 -9.99 -5.92 -18.06
CA GLU A 162 -8.85 -5.14 -18.56
C GLU A 162 -7.53 -5.90 -18.37
N TYR A 163 -7.34 -6.50 -17.22
CA TYR A 163 -6.18 -7.36 -16.94
C TYR A 163 -6.09 -8.56 -17.89
N ALA A 164 -7.22 -9.26 -18.11
CA ALA A 164 -7.28 -10.38 -19.05
C ALA A 164 -6.95 -9.94 -20.49
N ARG A 165 -7.51 -8.80 -20.93
CA ARG A 165 -7.23 -8.23 -22.25
C ARG A 165 -5.75 -7.90 -22.45
N HIS A 166 -5.10 -7.29 -21.45
CA HIS A 166 -3.66 -6.99 -21.50
C HIS A 166 -2.79 -8.24 -21.64
N ARG A 167 -3.27 -9.38 -21.13
CA ARG A 167 -2.62 -10.68 -21.30
C ARG A 167 -3.05 -11.47 -22.55
N GLY A 168 -3.80 -10.85 -23.44
CA GLY A 168 -4.29 -11.50 -24.65
C GLY A 168 -5.36 -12.56 -24.39
N MET A 169 -5.93 -12.63 -23.18
CA MET A 169 -6.98 -13.57 -22.82
C MET A 169 -8.35 -12.96 -23.09
N ARG A 170 -9.25 -13.75 -23.70
CA ARG A 170 -10.67 -13.44 -23.78
C ARG A 170 -11.39 -14.07 -22.59
N MET A 171 -12.03 -13.27 -21.79
CA MET A 171 -12.80 -13.73 -20.65
C MET A 171 -14.27 -13.80 -21.06
N ALA A 172 -14.89 -14.98 -20.88
CA ALA A 172 -16.33 -15.13 -21.16
C ALA A 172 -17.16 -14.33 -20.15
N ASP A 173 -18.37 -13.90 -20.52
CA ASP A 173 -19.17 -12.97 -19.71
C ASP A 173 -19.63 -13.55 -18.37
N ASP A 174 -19.75 -14.85 -18.27
CA ASP A 174 -20.12 -15.61 -17.06
C ASP A 174 -18.96 -15.83 -16.08
N VAL A 175 -17.71 -15.78 -16.55
CA VAL A 175 -16.51 -16.02 -15.72
C VAL A 175 -16.32 -14.91 -14.68
N VAL A 176 -16.55 -13.66 -15.04
CA VAL A 176 -16.33 -12.53 -14.12
C VAL A 176 -17.30 -12.56 -12.94
N PRO A 177 -18.63 -12.74 -13.12
CA PRO A 177 -19.56 -12.91 -12.01
C PRO A 177 -19.19 -14.11 -11.12
N TYR A 178 -18.79 -15.23 -11.72
CA TYR A 178 -18.36 -16.42 -10.99
C TYR A 178 -17.14 -16.13 -10.12
N LEU A 179 -16.10 -15.50 -10.67
CA LEU A 179 -14.90 -15.13 -9.92
C LEU A 179 -15.22 -14.18 -8.76
N LEU A 180 -16.07 -13.16 -8.98
CA LEU A 180 -16.44 -12.22 -7.92
C LEU A 180 -17.21 -12.89 -6.80
N ALA A 181 -18.10 -13.84 -7.11
CA ALA A 181 -18.85 -14.57 -6.11
C ALA A 181 -17.98 -15.50 -5.23
N HIS A 182 -16.87 -16.04 -5.79
CA HIS A 182 -16.02 -17.00 -5.13
C HIS A 182 -14.77 -16.39 -4.50
N LEU A 183 -14.16 -15.34 -5.14
CA LEU A 183 -12.99 -14.65 -4.61
C LEU A 183 -13.29 -13.77 -3.39
N GLN A 184 -14.53 -13.39 -3.15
CA GLN A 184 -14.90 -12.65 -1.92
C GLN A 184 -14.66 -13.44 -0.64
N ARG A 185 -14.53 -14.76 -0.72
CA ARG A 185 -14.28 -15.63 0.44
C ARG A 185 -12.79 -15.85 0.74
N ASP A 186 -11.92 -15.69 -0.25
CA ASP A 186 -10.51 -16.09 -0.15
C ASP A 186 -9.52 -14.93 -0.07
N MET A 187 -9.96 -13.67 -0.29
CA MET A 187 -9.09 -12.49 -0.18
C MET A 187 -8.95 -11.96 1.27
N ALA A 188 -9.49 -12.66 2.25
CA ALA A 188 -9.40 -12.34 3.68
C ALA A 188 -8.38 -13.20 4.44
N THR A 189 -7.57 -14.00 3.72
CA THR A 189 -6.47 -14.80 4.28
C THR A 189 -5.12 -14.28 3.87
#